data_6c414b64ff96496f39b240914a0c9acd
#
_entry.id   6c414b64ff96496f39b240914a0c9acd
#
_cell.length_a   1.000
_cell.length_b   1.000
_cell.length_c   1.000
_cell.angle_alpha   90.00
_cell.angle_beta   90.00
_cell.angle_gamma   90.00
#
_symmetry.space_group_name_H-M   'P 1'
#
loop_
_entity.id
_entity.type
_entity.pdbx_description
1 polymer ?
#
loop_
_entity_poly.entity_id
_entity_poly.type
_entity_poly.pdbx_seq_one_letter_code
_entity_poly.pdbx_strand_id
1 'polypeptide(L)'
;MVTHRPRTSQATDRRPTPPLPTALITGIAGQDGMYLARHLRASGWNVVGTVRPGASSIGRTAPYLGGVQIVEHDLRDAVGFAALVSRLAPQAVYNLAAFSAVGRSWTQPELASCTNMVAVVEMLETLLRHRDATGQDVRFFQASTAEVFGSDVDGPLDEHTQHRPRTPYAVAKSAAHHLVISYRERYGLFACNGVLFNHESPFRGQQFVAGRIARVAAEAACGTRTTVALGDLDVERDWGAAADYVQAMAAMLAHDVPDDYVIGTGTTHTLRDMLTVAFAAVGRDDALDHVDMVPGMWSATQAAALLADPVKAARELDWKAGTGFAELIADMVAVDVRRITSGLAESESYLR
;
A
#
# COMPACT_ATOMS: atom_id res chain seq x y z
N MET A 1 -18.59 40.85 -63.73
CA MET A 1 -18.89 39.48 -63.24
C MET A 1 -17.71 38.95 -62.41
N VAL A 2 -17.88 38.96 -61.12
CA VAL A 2 -16.85 38.46 -60.20
C VAL A 2 -17.35 37.10 -59.69
N THR A 3 -16.67 36.03 -60.09
CA THR A 3 -17.00 34.67 -59.71
C THR A 3 -16.41 34.33 -58.32
N HIS A 4 -17.26 34.21 -57.30
CA HIS A 4 -16.92 33.70 -55.99
C HIS A 4 -16.70 32.17 -56.08
N ARG A 5 -15.46 31.71 -55.77
CA ARG A 5 -15.15 30.30 -55.46
C ARG A 5 -15.51 30.02 -54.01
N PRO A 6 -16.17 28.89 -53.71
CA PRO A 6 -16.44 28.50 -52.32
C PRO A 6 -15.13 28.01 -51.65
N ARG A 7 -14.90 28.46 -50.43
CA ARG A 7 -13.84 27.96 -49.54
C ARG A 7 -14.18 26.53 -49.14
N THR A 8 -13.36 25.58 -49.54
CA THR A 8 -13.40 24.22 -49.00
C THR A 8 -13.05 24.25 -47.50
N SER A 9 -14.02 23.83 -46.69
CA SER A 9 -13.84 23.56 -45.24
C SER A 9 -12.79 22.46 -45.08
N GLN A 10 -11.65 22.78 -44.46
CA GLN A 10 -10.71 21.78 -43.98
C GLN A 10 -11.35 21.00 -42.83
N ALA A 11 -11.75 19.78 -43.09
CA ALA A 11 -12.09 18.80 -42.05
C ALA A 11 -10.82 18.56 -41.24
N THR A 12 -10.83 18.97 -39.96
CA THR A 12 -9.77 18.66 -38.99
C THR A 12 -9.77 17.14 -38.79
N ASP A 13 -8.76 16.49 -39.36
CA ASP A 13 -8.46 15.07 -39.13
C ASP A 13 -8.07 14.88 -37.63
N ARG A 14 -9.08 14.71 -36.78
CA ARG A 14 -8.86 14.33 -35.37
C ARG A 14 -8.57 12.84 -35.36
N ARG A 15 -7.28 12.49 -35.38
CA ARG A 15 -6.86 11.12 -35.04
C ARG A 15 -7.47 10.76 -33.68
N PRO A 16 -8.09 9.59 -33.53
CA PRO A 16 -8.62 9.16 -32.27
C PRO A 16 -7.48 9.14 -31.24
N THR A 17 -7.69 9.77 -30.10
CA THR A 17 -6.73 9.72 -28.97
C THR A 17 -6.57 8.24 -28.60
N PRO A 18 -5.34 7.73 -28.47
CA PRO A 18 -5.13 6.36 -28.05
C PRO A 18 -5.82 6.12 -26.68
N PRO A 19 -6.38 4.94 -26.46
CA PRO A 19 -7.00 4.63 -25.19
C PRO A 19 -5.98 4.77 -24.05
N LEU A 20 -6.44 5.27 -22.90
CA LEU A 20 -5.61 5.38 -21.71
C LEU A 20 -5.11 3.99 -21.26
N PRO A 21 -3.85 3.89 -20.78
CA PRO A 21 -3.36 2.64 -20.24
C PRO A 21 -4.19 2.21 -19.02
N THR A 22 -4.39 0.91 -18.85
CA THR A 22 -5.20 0.34 -17.77
C THR A 22 -4.31 -0.26 -16.70
N ALA A 23 -4.54 0.13 -15.45
CA ALA A 23 -3.95 -0.48 -14.26
C ALA A 23 -5.00 -1.29 -13.49
N LEU A 24 -4.67 -2.53 -13.16
CA LEU A 24 -5.45 -3.39 -12.28
C LEU A 24 -4.83 -3.37 -10.87
N ILE A 25 -5.59 -2.92 -9.87
CA ILE A 25 -5.15 -2.85 -8.48
C ILE A 25 -5.95 -3.85 -7.65
N THR A 26 -5.29 -4.86 -7.08
CA THR A 26 -5.95 -5.71 -6.09
C THR A 26 -5.94 -5.04 -4.73
N GLY A 27 -7.00 -5.18 -3.94
CA GLY A 27 -7.07 -4.53 -2.61
C GLY A 27 -7.29 -3.03 -2.67
N ILE A 28 -8.04 -2.56 -3.66
CA ILE A 28 -8.30 -1.13 -3.92
C ILE A 28 -8.89 -0.38 -2.73
N ALA A 29 -9.65 -1.05 -1.86
CA ALA A 29 -10.26 -0.46 -0.66
C ALA A 29 -9.32 -0.40 0.56
N GLY A 30 -8.05 -0.76 0.41
CA GLY A 30 -6.99 -0.50 1.40
C GLY A 30 -6.43 0.92 1.28
N GLN A 31 -5.67 1.36 2.30
CA GLN A 31 -5.04 2.69 2.25
C GLN A 31 -4.22 2.87 0.97
N ASP A 32 -3.29 1.96 0.68
CA ASP A 32 -2.41 2.06 -0.50
C ASP A 32 -3.19 2.01 -1.80
N GLY A 33 -4.25 1.18 -1.86
CA GLY A 33 -5.12 1.09 -3.04
C GLY A 33 -5.78 2.42 -3.39
N MET A 34 -6.29 3.14 -2.38
CA MET A 34 -6.94 4.45 -2.58
C MET A 34 -5.95 5.52 -3.04
N TYR A 35 -4.78 5.63 -2.38
CA TYR A 35 -3.73 6.58 -2.77
C TYR A 35 -3.17 6.27 -4.15
N LEU A 36 -2.88 5.00 -4.44
CA LEU A 36 -2.38 4.57 -5.74
C LEU A 36 -3.39 4.83 -6.86
N ALA A 37 -4.67 4.55 -6.62
CA ALA A 37 -5.72 4.84 -7.60
C ALA A 37 -5.78 6.33 -7.93
N ARG A 38 -5.73 7.20 -6.91
CA ARG A 38 -5.67 8.66 -7.09
C ARG A 38 -4.44 9.08 -7.88
N HIS A 39 -3.26 8.58 -7.51
CA HIS A 39 -1.99 8.89 -8.17
C HIS A 39 -2.00 8.49 -9.66
N LEU A 40 -2.38 7.26 -9.96
CA LEU A 40 -2.43 6.74 -11.33
C LEU A 40 -3.46 7.46 -12.19
N ARG A 41 -4.64 7.77 -11.65
CA ARG A 41 -5.65 8.54 -12.37
C ARG A 41 -5.19 9.96 -12.69
N ALA A 42 -4.51 10.63 -11.76
CA ALA A 42 -3.90 11.93 -12.00
C ALA A 42 -2.81 11.86 -13.09
N SER A 43 -2.16 10.71 -13.24
CA SER A 43 -1.17 10.42 -14.29
C SER A 43 -1.79 9.88 -15.61
N GLY A 44 -3.12 9.93 -15.76
CA GLY A 44 -3.79 9.58 -17.01
C GLY A 44 -4.06 8.08 -17.22
N TRP A 45 -4.07 7.29 -16.15
CA TRP A 45 -4.43 5.87 -16.21
C TRP A 45 -5.93 5.63 -16.04
N ASN A 46 -6.44 4.64 -16.76
CA ASN A 46 -7.70 3.99 -16.41
C ASN A 46 -7.44 2.99 -15.27
N VAL A 47 -8.16 3.12 -14.15
CA VAL A 47 -7.94 2.28 -12.97
C VAL A 47 -9.12 1.36 -12.75
N VAL A 48 -8.83 0.08 -12.68
CA VAL A 48 -9.76 -0.98 -12.25
C VAL A 48 -9.26 -1.54 -10.94
N GLY A 49 -10.11 -1.56 -9.92
CA GLY A 49 -9.76 -2.06 -8.60
C GLY A 49 -10.55 -3.30 -8.22
N THR A 50 -9.91 -4.27 -7.54
CA THR A 50 -10.66 -5.40 -7.01
C THR A 50 -10.89 -5.29 -5.50
N VAL A 51 -12.04 -5.76 -5.08
CA VAL A 51 -12.42 -5.96 -3.69
C VAL A 51 -12.89 -7.40 -3.50
N ARG A 52 -12.70 -7.94 -2.30
CA ARG A 52 -13.23 -9.26 -1.99
C ARG A 52 -14.76 -9.25 -2.01
N PRO A 53 -15.42 -10.29 -2.54
CA PRO A 53 -16.88 -10.38 -2.53
C PRO A 53 -17.48 -10.15 -1.15
N GLY A 54 -18.50 -9.30 -1.08
CA GLY A 54 -19.16 -8.94 0.17
C GLY A 54 -18.32 -8.08 1.13
N ALA A 55 -17.24 -7.44 0.67
CA ALA A 55 -16.42 -6.58 1.50
C ALA A 55 -17.20 -5.32 1.95
N SER A 56 -17.43 -5.19 3.25
CA SER A 56 -18.08 -4.01 3.85
C SER A 56 -17.29 -2.72 3.70
N SER A 57 -15.99 -2.82 3.40
CA SER A 57 -15.11 -1.66 3.22
C SER A 57 -15.49 -0.80 2.01
N ILE A 58 -16.13 -1.37 0.98
CA ILE A 58 -16.42 -0.63 -0.24
C ILE A 58 -17.36 0.57 -0.01
N GLY A 59 -18.40 0.39 0.81
CA GLY A 59 -19.30 1.49 1.16
C GLY A 59 -18.58 2.65 1.87
N ARG A 60 -17.62 2.33 2.72
CA ARG A 60 -16.81 3.30 3.44
C ARG A 60 -15.80 4.01 2.54
N THR A 61 -15.17 3.30 1.60
CA THR A 61 -14.11 3.85 0.74
C THR A 61 -14.64 4.44 -0.57
N ALA A 62 -15.93 4.29 -0.87
CA ALA A 62 -16.54 4.82 -2.09
C ALA A 62 -16.25 6.32 -2.36
N PRO A 63 -16.24 7.24 -1.35
CA PRO A 63 -15.91 8.64 -1.59
C PRO A 63 -14.52 8.87 -2.19
N TYR A 64 -13.59 7.96 -1.98
CA TYR A 64 -12.19 8.06 -2.44
C TYR A 64 -11.93 7.42 -3.79
N LEU A 65 -12.87 6.63 -4.28
CA LEU A 65 -12.74 5.81 -5.48
C LEU A 65 -13.54 6.36 -6.68
N GLY A 66 -13.86 7.65 -6.67
CA GLY A 66 -14.55 8.30 -7.77
C GLY A 66 -13.83 8.06 -9.12
N GLY A 67 -14.57 7.54 -10.12
CA GLY A 67 -14.02 7.23 -11.45
C GLY A 67 -13.13 5.99 -11.53
N VAL A 68 -13.07 5.16 -10.47
CA VAL A 68 -12.45 3.84 -10.48
C VAL A 68 -13.50 2.78 -10.77
N GLN A 69 -13.24 1.88 -11.69
CA GLN A 69 -14.11 0.72 -11.91
C GLN A 69 -13.81 -0.32 -10.82
N ILE A 70 -14.82 -0.67 -10.03
CA ILE A 70 -14.69 -1.68 -8.98
C ILE A 70 -15.22 -3.02 -9.46
N VAL A 71 -14.47 -4.09 -9.18
CA VAL A 71 -14.83 -5.48 -9.51
C VAL A 71 -14.69 -6.34 -8.26
N GLU A 72 -15.71 -7.13 -7.94
CA GLU A 72 -15.57 -8.15 -6.89
C GLU A 72 -14.71 -9.30 -7.39
N HIS A 73 -13.68 -9.64 -6.61
CA HIS A 73 -12.77 -10.75 -6.92
C HIS A 73 -12.08 -11.25 -5.64
N ASP A 74 -12.10 -12.56 -5.42
CA ASP A 74 -11.28 -13.20 -4.37
C ASP A 74 -9.93 -13.59 -4.98
N LEU A 75 -8.81 -13.20 -4.34
CA LEU A 75 -7.47 -13.53 -4.83
C LEU A 75 -7.23 -15.03 -5.03
N ARG A 76 -7.97 -15.87 -4.32
CA ARG A 76 -7.88 -17.34 -4.40
C ARG A 76 -8.62 -17.92 -5.61
N ASP A 77 -9.34 -17.09 -6.35
CA ASP A 77 -10.00 -17.46 -7.61
C ASP A 77 -9.08 -17.17 -8.80
N ALA A 78 -8.18 -18.10 -9.10
CA ALA A 78 -7.24 -18.00 -10.21
C ALA A 78 -7.96 -17.89 -11.57
N VAL A 79 -9.11 -18.57 -11.74
CA VAL A 79 -9.89 -18.55 -12.99
C VAL A 79 -10.50 -17.16 -13.20
N GLY A 80 -11.07 -16.59 -12.13
CA GLY A 80 -11.61 -15.23 -12.14
C GLY A 80 -10.52 -14.19 -12.42
N PHE A 81 -9.31 -14.35 -11.87
CA PHE A 81 -8.19 -13.45 -12.16
C PHE A 81 -7.78 -13.54 -13.64
N ALA A 82 -7.66 -14.74 -14.20
CA ALA A 82 -7.33 -14.93 -15.62
C ALA A 82 -8.38 -14.30 -16.53
N ALA A 83 -9.66 -14.43 -16.19
CA ALA A 83 -10.74 -13.77 -16.93
C ALA A 83 -10.67 -12.24 -16.87
N LEU A 84 -10.29 -11.68 -15.69
CA LEU A 84 -10.07 -10.24 -15.54
C LEU A 84 -8.90 -9.76 -16.41
N VAL A 85 -7.76 -10.41 -16.38
CA VAL A 85 -6.58 -10.05 -17.18
C VAL A 85 -6.92 -10.12 -18.67
N SER A 86 -7.57 -11.21 -19.13
CA SER A 86 -7.97 -11.36 -20.52
C SER A 86 -8.94 -10.27 -20.99
N ARG A 87 -9.91 -9.90 -20.16
CA ARG A 87 -10.92 -8.88 -20.49
C ARG A 87 -10.36 -7.47 -20.48
N LEU A 88 -9.50 -7.14 -19.52
CA LEU A 88 -8.99 -5.79 -19.30
C LEU A 88 -7.74 -5.50 -20.09
N ALA A 89 -6.97 -6.53 -20.47
CA ALA A 89 -5.64 -6.42 -21.08
C ALA A 89 -4.81 -5.30 -20.42
N PRO A 90 -4.58 -5.36 -19.07
CA PRO A 90 -3.96 -4.26 -18.34
C PRO A 90 -2.48 -4.14 -18.71
N GLN A 91 -1.96 -2.92 -18.72
CA GLN A 91 -0.53 -2.66 -18.87
C GLN A 91 0.23 -2.81 -17.53
N ALA A 92 -0.49 -2.65 -16.41
CA ALA A 92 0.09 -2.80 -15.08
C ALA A 92 -0.88 -3.52 -14.13
N VAL A 93 -0.33 -4.38 -13.27
CA VAL A 93 -1.04 -5.03 -12.16
C VAL A 93 -0.31 -4.71 -10.86
N TYR A 94 -1.01 -4.11 -9.92
CA TYR A 94 -0.50 -3.84 -8.57
C TYR A 94 -1.18 -4.78 -7.58
N ASN A 95 -0.43 -5.74 -7.04
CA ASN A 95 -0.95 -6.68 -6.05
C ASN A 95 -0.77 -6.14 -4.63
N LEU A 96 -1.76 -5.38 -4.15
CA LEU A 96 -1.80 -4.81 -2.80
C LEU A 96 -2.72 -5.59 -1.85
N ALA A 97 -3.58 -6.46 -2.38
CA ALA A 97 -4.45 -7.29 -1.55
C ALA A 97 -3.62 -8.36 -0.81
N ALA A 98 -3.86 -8.47 0.47
CA ALA A 98 -3.17 -9.43 1.32
C ALA A 98 -3.99 -9.81 2.56
N PHE A 99 -3.65 -10.93 3.16
CA PHE A 99 -3.93 -11.19 4.56
C PHE A 99 -2.88 -10.44 5.39
N SER A 100 -3.17 -9.21 5.85
CA SER A 100 -2.18 -8.28 6.43
C SER A 100 -2.05 -8.33 7.95
N ALA A 101 -2.90 -9.09 8.64
CA ALA A 101 -2.91 -9.14 10.10
C ALA A 101 -1.87 -10.16 10.61
N VAL A 102 -0.64 -9.71 10.90
CA VAL A 102 0.49 -10.55 11.32
C VAL A 102 0.10 -11.45 12.49
N GLY A 103 -0.47 -10.91 13.57
CA GLY A 103 -0.87 -11.70 14.75
C GLY A 103 -1.92 -12.77 14.44
N ARG A 104 -2.88 -12.47 13.55
CA ARG A 104 -3.92 -13.42 13.14
C ARG A 104 -3.39 -14.52 12.23
N SER A 105 -2.23 -14.36 11.60
CA SER A 105 -1.64 -15.41 10.76
C SER A 105 -1.31 -16.68 11.55
N TRP A 106 -1.11 -16.57 12.87
CA TRP A 106 -0.91 -17.74 13.74
C TRP A 106 -2.18 -18.57 13.95
N THR A 107 -3.35 -17.94 13.88
CA THR A 107 -4.63 -18.64 14.01
C THR A 107 -5.26 -19.02 12.68
N GLN A 108 -4.77 -18.45 11.58
CA GLN A 108 -5.25 -18.67 10.22
C GLN A 108 -4.08 -18.82 9.22
N PRO A 109 -3.12 -19.75 9.47
CA PRO A 109 -1.90 -19.86 8.66
C PRO A 109 -2.19 -20.30 7.22
N GLU A 110 -3.15 -21.19 7.03
CA GLU A 110 -3.59 -21.64 5.70
C GLU A 110 -4.12 -20.47 4.87
N LEU A 111 -5.03 -19.67 5.43
CA LEU A 111 -5.59 -18.51 4.74
C LEU A 111 -4.50 -17.49 4.41
N ALA A 112 -3.57 -17.24 5.33
CA ALA A 112 -2.43 -16.36 5.10
C ALA A 112 -1.54 -16.88 3.94
N SER A 113 -1.24 -18.18 3.91
CA SER A 113 -0.42 -18.79 2.86
C SER A 113 -1.14 -18.81 1.50
N CYS A 114 -2.41 -19.20 1.46
CA CYS A 114 -3.19 -19.20 0.22
C CYS A 114 -3.32 -17.80 -0.39
N THR A 115 -3.55 -16.78 0.46
CA THR A 115 -3.75 -15.41 -0.01
C THR A 115 -2.43 -14.73 -0.39
N ASN A 116 -1.37 -14.91 0.43
CA ASN A 116 -0.13 -14.13 0.29
C ASN A 116 0.95 -14.82 -0.55
N MET A 117 0.81 -16.12 -0.83
CA MET A 117 1.78 -16.88 -1.62
C MET A 117 1.13 -17.58 -2.81
N VAL A 118 0.15 -18.47 -2.59
CA VAL A 118 -0.43 -19.28 -3.68
C VAL A 118 -1.11 -18.40 -4.71
N ALA A 119 -1.89 -17.39 -4.28
CA ALA A 119 -2.51 -16.45 -5.19
C ALA A 119 -1.49 -15.67 -6.05
N VAL A 120 -0.29 -15.37 -5.50
CA VAL A 120 0.78 -14.71 -6.27
C VAL A 120 1.33 -15.61 -7.35
N VAL A 121 1.50 -16.91 -7.09
CA VAL A 121 1.90 -17.87 -8.13
C VAL A 121 0.88 -17.89 -9.26
N GLU A 122 -0.40 -17.97 -8.93
CA GLU A 122 -1.48 -17.99 -9.93
C GLU A 122 -1.55 -16.71 -10.76
N MET A 123 -1.25 -15.56 -10.13
CA MET A 123 -1.15 -14.29 -10.84
C MET A 123 0.03 -14.31 -11.84
N LEU A 124 1.22 -14.69 -11.39
CA LEU A 124 2.42 -14.76 -12.24
C LEU A 124 2.21 -15.72 -13.43
N GLU A 125 1.65 -16.91 -13.17
CA GLU A 125 1.29 -17.89 -14.21
C GLU A 125 0.26 -17.32 -15.20
N THR A 126 -0.71 -16.57 -14.71
CA THR A 126 -1.73 -15.93 -15.56
C THR A 126 -1.10 -14.87 -16.46
N LEU A 127 -0.22 -14.02 -15.91
CA LEU A 127 0.46 -12.98 -16.69
C LEU A 127 1.42 -13.60 -17.72
N LEU A 128 2.13 -14.68 -17.37
CA LEU A 128 2.97 -15.41 -18.29
C LEU A 128 2.16 -15.96 -19.47
N ARG A 129 1.06 -16.68 -19.20
CA ARG A 129 0.17 -17.22 -20.24
C ARG A 129 -0.46 -16.12 -21.09
N HIS A 130 -0.83 -14.98 -20.49
CA HIS A 130 -1.38 -13.85 -21.22
C HIS A 130 -0.34 -13.28 -22.19
N ARG A 131 0.88 -13.05 -21.75
CA ARG A 131 1.99 -12.61 -22.61
C ARG A 131 2.25 -13.58 -23.76
N ASP A 132 2.33 -14.88 -23.46
CA ASP A 132 2.61 -15.93 -24.46
C ASP A 132 1.49 -16.02 -25.51
N ALA A 133 0.25 -15.77 -25.12
CA ALA A 133 -0.91 -15.82 -26.01
C ALA A 133 -1.10 -14.52 -26.83
N THR A 134 -0.72 -13.36 -26.31
CA THR A 134 -1.04 -12.06 -26.91
C THR A 134 0.18 -11.27 -27.38
N GLY A 135 1.37 -11.62 -26.92
CA GLY A 135 2.60 -10.81 -27.09
C GLY A 135 2.63 -9.54 -26.25
N GLN A 136 1.64 -9.32 -25.35
CA GLN A 136 1.56 -8.13 -24.51
C GLN A 136 2.19 -8.38 -23.16
N ASP A 137 3.27 -7.64 -22.85
CA ASP A 137 3.83 -7.62 -21.50
C ASP A 137 2.94 -6.84 -20.54
N VAL A 138 2.73 -7.42 -19.36
CA VAL A 138 2.04 -6.78 -18.23
C VAL A 138 3.05 -6.56 -17.12
N ARG A 139 3.23 -5.32 -16.69
CA ARG A 139 4.12 -4.98 -15.58
C ARG A 139 3.46 -5.33 -14.27
N PHE A 140 4.15 -6.08 -13.41
CA PHE A 140 3.60 -6.60 -12.17
C PHE A 140 4.35 -6.05 -10.94
N PHE A 141 3.61 -5.45 -10.02
CA PHE A 141 4.11 -5.03 -8.71
C PHE A 141 3.58 -5.96 -7.62
N GLN A 142 4.47 -6.50 -6.80
CA GLN A 142 4.16 -7.26 -5.61
C GLN A 142 4.49 -6.46 -4.35
N ALA A 143 3.48 -6.18 -3.53
CA ALA A 143 3.72 -5.65 -2.19
C ALA A 143 4.38 -6.75 -1.33
N SER A 144 5.66 -6.62 -1.04
CA SER A 144 6.40 -7.36 -0.03
C SER A 144 6.32 -6.60 1.31
N THR A 145 7.17 -6.88 2.28
CA THR A 145 7.10 -6.30 3.62
C THR A 145 8.45 -6.39 4.35
N ALA A 146 8.78 -5.42 5.19
CA ALA A 146 9.94 -5.48 6.07
C ALA A 146 9.91 -6.67 7.05
N GLU A 147 8.75 -7.25 7.34
CA GLU A 147 8.61 -8.45 8.18
C GLU A 147 9.36 -9.69 7.63
N VAL A 148 9.74 -9.68 6.35
CA VAL A 148 10.54 -10.77 5.75
C VAL A 148 11.94 -10.86 6.34
N PHE A 149 12.48 -9.75 6.86
CA PHE A 149 13.81 -9.71 7.47
C PHE A 149 13.83 -10.32 8.88
N GLY A 150 12.68 -10.36 9.55
CA GLY A 150 12.57 -10.87 10.92
C GLY A 150 13.06 -9.86 11.96
N SER A 151 13.39 -10.36 13.16
CA SER A 151 13.73 -9.54 14.33
C SER A 151 15.21 -9.60 14.76
N ASP A 152 16.01 -10.49 14.17
CA ASP A 152 17.41 -10.68 14.54
C ASP A 152 18.30 -10.09 13.44
N VAL A 153 18.14 -8.79 13.20
CA VAL A 153 18.88 -8.06 12.17
C VAL A 153 19.42 -6.76 12.75
N ASP A 154 20.66 -6.44 12.41
CA ASP A 154 21.34 -5.24 12.84
C ASP A 154 21.51 -4.26 11.66
N GLY A 155 21.35 -2.97 11.95
CA GLY A 155 21.59 -1.88 11.00
C GLY A 155 20.47 -1.68 9.95
N PRO A 156 20.74 -0.79 8.99
CA PRO A 156 19.81 -0.54 7.87
C PRO A 156 19.65 -1.77 6.98
N LEU A 157 18.41 -2.03 6.55
CA LEU A 157 18.02 -3.21 5.79
C LEU A 157 17.79 -2.83 4.33
N ASP A 158 18.58 -3.45 3.44
CA ASP A 158 18.55 -3.25 2.00
C ASP A 158 17.99 -4.47 1.25
N GLU A 159 18.01 -4.42 -0.08
CA GLU A 159 17.53 -5.48 -0.96
C GLU A 159 18.37 -6.77 -0.92
N HIS A 160 19.60 -6.70 -0.39
CA HIS A 160 20.52 -7.84 -0.24
C HIS A 160 20.44 -8.48 1.14
N THR A 161 19.74 -7.86 2.06
CA THR A 161 19.58 -8.37 3.42
C THR A 161 18.83 -9.68 3.42
N GLN A 162 19.40 -10.69 4.08
CA GLN A 162 18.85 -12.05 4.12
C GLN A 162 17.47 -12.08 4.80
N HIS A 163 16.50 -12.72 4.14
CA HIS A 163 15.19 -12.98 4.73
C HIS A 163 15.28 -13.98 5.88
N ARG A 164 14.67 -13.65 7.03
CA ARG A 164 14.56 -14.48 8.24
C ARG A 164 13.14 -14.41 8.83
N PRO A 165 12.11 -14.76 8.05
CA PRO A 165 10.73 -14.58 8.45
C PRO A 165 10.39 -15.39 9.71
N ARG A 166 9.63 -14.78 10.66
CA ARG A 166 9.33 -15.36 11.98
C ARG A 166 7.84 -15.68 12.18
N THR A 167 6.97 -15.30 11.25
CA THR A 167 5.52 -15.51 11.35
C THR A 167 4.98 -16.19 10.09
N PRO A 168 3.83 -16.88 10.13
CA PRO A 168 3.23 -17.46 8.92
C PRO A 168 2.95 -16.41 7.84
N TYR A 169 2.60 -15.16 8.24
CA TYR A 169 2.48 -14.03 7.34
C TYR A 169 3.81 -13.73 6.63
N ALA A 170 4.88 -13.53 7.40
CA ALA A 170 6.19 -13.18 6.86
C ALA A 170 6.77 -14.30 5.98
N VAL A 171 6.58 -15.58 6.36
CA VAL A 171 6.97 -16.74 5.55
C VAL A 171 6.28 -16.73 4.19
N ALA A 172 4.95 -16.52 4.18
CA ALA A 172 4.19 -16.47 2.93
C ALA A 172 4.61 -15.29 2.04
N LYS A 173 4.86 -14.11 2.63
CA LYS A 173 5.35 -12.93 1.92
C LYS A 173 6.77 -13.12 1.37
N SER A 174 7.67 -13.73 2.15
CA SER A 174 9.03 -14.08 1.71
C SER A 174 9.01 -15.08 0.55
N ALA A 175 8.16 -16.11 0.62
CA ALA A 175 7.99 -17.05 -0.47
C ALA A 175 7.48 -16.37 -1.75
N ALA A 176 6.46 -15.51 -1.65
CA ALA A 176 5.95 -14.73 -2.78
C ALA A 176 7.03 -13.83 -3.39
N HIS A 177 7.84 -13.18 -2.57
CA HIS A 177 8.95 -12.34 -3.00
C HIS A 177 9.94 -13.12 -3.86
N HIS A 178 10.39 -14.30 -3.40
CA HIS A 178 11.33 -15.15 -4.15
C HIS A 178 10.70 -15.73 -5.42
N LEU A 179 9.39 -15.98 -5.43
CA LEU A 179 8.68 -16.41 -6.65
C LEU A 179 8.69 -15.29 -7.70
N VAL A 180 8.46 -14.05 -7.32
CA VAL A 180 8.55 -12.89 -8.24
C VAL A 180 9.95 -12.80 -8.87
N ILE A 181 11.02 -12.92 -8.06
CA ILE A 181 12.40 -12.97 -8.56
C ILE A 181 12.57 -14.13 -9.56
N SER A 182 12.14 -15.33 -9.18
CA SER A 182 12.30 -16.53 -10.02
C SER A 182 11.58 -16.41 -11.37
N TYR A 183 10.39 -15.81 -11.40
CA TYR A 183 9.65 -15.59 -12.65
C TYR A 183 10.28 -14.47 -13.50
N ARG A 184 10.80 -13.42 -12.88
CA ARG A 184 11.57 -12.39 -13.56
C ARG A 184 12.81 -12.96 -14.23
N GLU A 185 13.62 -13.74 -13.51
CA GLU A 185 14.85 -14.32 -14.02
C GLU A 185 14.62 -15.44 -15.04
N ARG A 186 13.65 -16.33 -14.77
CA ARG A 186 13.42 -17.50 -15.61
C ARG A 186 12.68 -17.20 -16.90
N TYR A 187 11.69 -16.32 -16.82
CA TYR A 187 10.76 -16.07 -17.91
C TYR A 187 10.83 -14.66 -18.47
N GLY A 188 11.64 -13.78 -17.89
CA GLY A 188 11.73 -12.37 -18.30
C GLY A 188 10.44 -11.59 -18.06
N LEU A 189 9.62 -11.99 -17.06
CA LEU A 189 8.45 -11.19 -16.70
C LEU A 189 8.90 -9.85 -16.11
N PHE A 190 8.25 -8.76 -16.50
CA PHE A 190 8.44 -7.49 -15.83
C PHE A 190 7.71 -7.53 -14.48
N ALA A 191 8.41 -7.99 -13.44
CA ALA A 191 7.85 -8.19 -12.11
C ALA A 191 8.79 -7.65 -11.03
N CYS A 192 8.26 -6.78 -10.15
CA CYS A 192 9.00 -6.05 -9.11
C CYS A 192 8.44 -6.38 -7.73
N ASN A 193 9.32 -6.45 -6.72
CA ASN A 193 8.90 -6.45 -5.32
C ASN A 193 9.20 -5.10 -4.66
N GLY A 194 8.20 -4.48 -4.03
CA GLY A 194 8.44 -3.40 -3.07
C GLY A 194 8.51 -3.95 -1.65
N VAL A 195 9.67 -3.92 -1.01
CA VAL A 195 9.83 -4.29 0.41
C VAL A 195 9.39 -3.09 1.23
N LEU A 196 8.10 -3.07 1.55
CA LEU A 196 7.47 -1.93 2.20
C LEU A 196 7.72 -1.97 3.71
N PHE A 197 8.31 -0.92 4.24
CA PHE A 197 8.39 -0.66 5.67
C PHE A 197 7.06 -0.14 6.19
N ASN A 198 6.93 0.07 7.50
CA ASN A 198 5.68 0.52 8.06
C ASN A 198 5.26 1.85 7.43
N HIS A 199 4.03 1.92 6.95
CA HIS A 199 3.52 3.14 6.35
C HIS A 199 2.05 3.33 6.73
N GLU A 200 1.72 4.56 7.04
CA GLU A 200 0.49 4.93 7.69
C GLU A 200 -0.24 6.00 6.89
N SER A 201 -1.49 6.20 7.25
CA SER A 201 -2.32 7.26 6.67
C SER A 201 -3.54 7.50 7.57
N PRO A 202 -4.34 8.55 7.34
CA PRO A 202 -5.63 8.74 7.98
C PRO A 202 -6.64 7.59 7.78
N PHE A 203 -6.34 6.66 6.86
CA PHE A 203 -7.16 5.47 6.57
C PHE A 203 -6.66 4.22 7.28
N ARG A 204 -5.64 4.34 8.10
CA ARG A 204 -5.12 3.23 8.88
C ARG A 204 -6.16 2.75 9.89
N GLY A 205 -6.57 1.49 9.75
CA GLY A 205 -7.59 0.92 10.64
C GLY A 205 -7.11 0.78 12.08
N GLN A 206 -8.04 0.81 13.03
CA GLN A 206 -7.76 0.72 14.47
C GLN A 206 -7.25 -0.66 14.95
N GLN A 207 -7.18 -1.65 14.07
CA GLN A 207 -6.47 -2.89 14.33
C GLN A 207 -4.93 -2.71 14.33
N PHE A 208 -4.43 -1.57 13.89
CA PHE A 208 -3.01 -1.19 13.89
C PHE A 208 -2.73 -0.13 14.95
N VAL A 209 -1.51 -0.14 15.47
CA VAL A 209 -1.13 0.71 16.61
C VAL A 209 -1.22 2.20 16.29
N ALA A 210 -0.75 2.62 15.13
CA ALA A 210 -0.78 4.05 14.73
C ALA A 210 -2.22 4.58 14.62
N GLY A 211 -3.14 3.81 14.03
CA GLY A 211 -4.55 4.19 13.96
C GLY A 211 -5.22 4.29 15.34
N ARG A 212 -4.84 3.42 16.29
CA ARG A 212 -5.35 3.49 17.67
C ARG A 212 -4.83 4.73 18.41
N ILE A 213 -3.53 5.01 18.30
CA ILE A 213 -2.91 6.19 18.95
C ILE A 213 -3.53 7.48 18.39
N ALA A 214 -3.62 7.63 17.07
CA ALA A 214 -4.23 8.80 16.45
C ALA A 214 -5.69 8.99 16.93
N ARG A 215 -6.46 7.92 16.99
CA ARG A 215 -7.85 7.96 17.44
C ARG A 215 -7.99 8.40 18.91
N VAL A 216 -7.16 7.86 19.82
CA VAL A 216 -7.21 8.24 21.25
C VAL A 216 -6.80 9.70 21.44
N ALA A 217 -5.78 10.19 20.75
CA ALA A 217 -5.40 11.61 20.78
C ALA A 217 -6.55 12.53 20.29
N ALA A 218 -7.23 12.15 19.19
CA ALA A 218 -8.38 12.89 18.67
C ALA A 218 -9.57 12.89 19.65
N GLU A 219 -9.86 11.75 20.29
CA GLU A 219 -10.91 11.64 21.31
C GLU A 219 -10.60 12.48 22.54
N ALA A 220 -9.34 12.49 23.00
CA ALA A 220 -8.88 13.32 24.09
C ALA A 220 -9.05 14.83 23.76
N ALA A 221 -8.76 15.26 22.53
CA ALA A 221 -9.00 16.62 22.07
C ALA A 221 -10.48 17.00 22.06
N CYS A 222 -11.36 16.04 21.85
CA CYS A 222 -12.83 16.22 21.87
C CYS A 222 -13.45 16.04 23.26
N GLY A 223 -12.63 15.97 24.32
CA GLY A 223 -13.10 15.85 25.71
C GLY A 223 -13.52 14.45 26.14
N THR A 224 -13.22 13.42 25.37
CA THR A 224 -13.50 12.03 25.71
C THR A 224 -12.25 11.39 26.32
N ARG A 225 -12.36 10.87 27.54
CA ARG A 225 -11.25 10.16 28.15
C ARG A 225 -11.26 8.68 27.70
N THR A 226 -10.36 8.35 26.80
CA THR A 226 -10.11 6.98 26.32
C THR A 226 -8.65 6.62 26.49
N THR A 227 -8.37 5.33 26.51
CA THR A 227 -7.00 4.80 26.61
C THR A 227 -6.69 3.85 25.46
N VAL A 228 -5.42 3.69 25.17
CA VAL A 228 -4.90 2.70 24.23
C VAL A 228 -4.07 1.67 24.99
N ALA A 229 -4.38 0.39 24.81
CA ALA A 229 -3.57 -0.70 25.36
C ALA A 229 -2.31 -0.86 24.52
N LEU A 230 -1.15 -0.70 25.13
CA LEU A 230 0.17 -0.83 24.49
C LEU A 230 1.09 -1.73 25.34
N GLY A 231 2.04 -2.36 24.66
CA GLY A 231 3.13 -3.09 25.29
C GLY A 231 4.34 -2.18 25.54
N ASP A 232 5.48 -2.59 24.97
CA ASP A 232 6.72 -1.81 25.06
C ASP A 232 6.63 -0.53 24.21
N LEU A 233 6.83 0.63 24.85
CA LEU A 233 6.78 1.94 24.19
C LEU A 233 8.09 2.30 23.47
N ASP A 234 9.17 1.59 23.74
CA ASP A 234 10.48 1.85 23.18
C ASP A 234 10.77 0.98 21.94
N VAL A 235 9.77 0.25 21.45
CA VAL A 235 9.83 -0.45 20.16
C VAL A 235 9.97 0.56 19.03
N GLU A 236 11.03 0.41 18.24
CA GLU A 236 11.35 1.28 17.13
C GLU A 236 10.90 0.69 15.78
N ARG A 237 10.36 1.53 14.90
CA ARG A 237 10.05 1.20 13.51
C ARG A 237 10.30 2.41 12.60
N ASP A 238 10.60 2.13 11.35
CA ASP A 238 10.58 3.12 10.28
C ASP A 238 9.13 3.28 9.82
N TRP A 239 8.53 4.45 10.04
CA TRP A 239 7.18 4.78 9.63
C TRP A 239 7.17 5.91 8.59
N GLY A 240 6.62 5.62 7.41
CA GLY A 240 6.41 6.59 6.35
C GLY A 240 4.93 6.83 6.03
N ALA A 241 4.66 7.73 5.10
CA ALA A 241 3.32 8.02 4.61
C ALA A 241 2.95 7.13 3.42
N ALA A 242 1.76 6.53 3.45
CA ALA A 242 1.25 5.71 2.34
C ALA A 242 1.18 6.49 1.02
N ALA A 243 0.90 7.80 1.08
CA ALA A 243 0.89 8.68 -0.09
C ALA A 243 2.25 8.77 -0.80
N ASP A 244 3.36 8.70 -0.06
CA ASP A 244 4.71 8.67 -0.62
C ASP A 244 5.04 7.29 -1.20
N TYR A 245 4.66 6.23 -0.49
CA TYR A 245 4.98 4.85 -0.88
C TYR A 245 4.33 4.44 -2.19
N VAL A 246 3.11 4.89 -2.46
CA VAL A 246 2.44 4.59 -3.74
C VAL A 246 3.12 5.25 -4.93
N GLN A 247 3.82 6.37 -4.73
CA GLN A 247 4.64 6.99 -5.78
C GLN A 247 5.83 6.11 -6.14
N ALA A 248 6.49 5.50 -5.14
CA ALA A 248 7.53 4.50 -5.39
C ALA A 248 6.99 3.30 -6.17
N MET A 249 5.81 2.75 -5.77
CA MET A 249 5.17 1.65 -6.48
C MET A 249 4.93 1.98 -7.96
N ALA A 250 4.46 3.20 -8.25
CA ALA A 250 4.25 3.67 -9.61
C ALA A 250 5.58 3.84 -10.36
N ALA A 251 6.60 4.43 -9.72
CA ALA A 251 7.93 4.62 -10.30
C ALA A 251 8.61 3.28 -10.64
N MET A 252 8.50 2.26 -9.78
CA MET A 252 9.02 0.92 -10.02
C MET A 252 8.46 0.31 -11.31
N LEU A 253 7.16 0.45 -11.56
CA LEU A 253 6.54 -0.05 -12.79
C LEU A 253 6.71 0.90 -13.99
N ALA A 254 7.16 2.13 -13.78
CA ALA A 254 7.55 3.05 -14.85
C ALA A 254 9.01 2.89 -15.28
N HIS A 255 9.85 2.28 -14.43
CA HIS A 255 11.28 2.06 -14.71
C HIS A 255 11.48 1.09 -15.90
N ASP A 256 12.64 1.17 -16.56
CA ASP A 256 12.93 0.35 -17.74
C ASP A 256 13.28 -1.10 -17.39
N VAL A 257 13.85 -1.33 -16.22
CA VAL A 257 14.32 -2.65 -15.75
C VAL A 257 13.56 -3.04 -14.49
N PRO A 258 12.93 -4.22 -14.44
CA PRO A 258 12.27 -4.70 -13.23
C PRO A 258 13.29 -5.12 -12.17
N ASP A 259 13.10 -4.64 -10.94
CA ASP A 259 13.93 -5.03 -9.81
C ASP A 259 13.16 -4.92 -8.49
N ASP A 260 13.81 -5.27 -7.38
CA ASP A 260 13.27 -5.17 -6.03
C ASP A 260 13.80 -3.90 -5.36
N TYR A 261 12.95 -3.26 -4.56
CA TYR A 261 13.30 -2.00 -3.89
C TYR A 261 12.82 -2.01 -2.45
N VAL A 262 13.68 -1.57 -1.54
CA VAL A 262 13.31 -1.22 -0.16
C VAL A 262 12.68 0.16 -0.17
N ILE A 263 11.47 0.24 0.37
CA ILE A 263 10.70 1.48 0.45
C ILE A 263 10.45 1.80 1.92
N GLY A 264 11.14 2.83 2.40
CA GLY A 264 11.13 3.31 3.77
C GLY A 264 11.63 4.74 3.87
N THR A 265 11.64 5.29 5.08
CA THR A 265 12.11 6.67 5.30
C THR A 265 13.60 6.75 5.63
N GLY A 266 14.20 5.64 6.10
CA GLY A 266 15.57 5.60 6.61
C GLY A 266 15.71 6.18 8.02
N THR A 267 14.60 6.32 8.75
CA THR A 267 14.59 6.84 10.12
C THR A 267 13.60 6.07 10.97
N THR A 268 14.03 5.62 12.15
CA THR A 268 13.16 4.97 13.12
C THR A 268 12.61 5.95 14.13
N HIS A 269 11.43 5.63 14.65
CA HIS A 269 10.79 6.30 15.78
C HIS A 269 10.23 5.27 16.74
N THR A 270 10.08 5.64 18.02
CA THR A 270 9.47 4.79 19.04
C THR A 270 7.94 4.98 19.08
N LEU A 271 7.23 4.04 19.72
CA LEU A 271 5.81 4.27 20.05
C LEU A 271 5.63 5.44 21.01
N ARG A 272 6.61 5.71 21.87
CA ARG A 272 6.65 6.89 22.76
C ARG A 272 6.69 8.18 21.96
N ASP A 273 7.51 8.25 20.91
CA ASP A 273 7.57 9.41 20.01
C ASP A 273 6.22 9.60 19.31
N MET A 274 5.60 8.51 18.83
CA MET A 274 4.30 8.56 18.16
C MET A 274 3.21 9.11 19.09
N LEU A 275 3.15 8.66 20.34
CA LEU A 275 2.25 9.17 21.36
C LEU A 275 2.48 10.66 21.61
N THR A 276 3.74 11.05 21.83
CA THR A 276 4.11 12.45 22.09
C THR A 276 3.68 13.35 20.93
N VAL A 277 3.98 12.97 19.69
CA VAL A 277 3.60 13.74 18.50
C VAL A 277 2.08 13.79 18.32
N ALA A 278 1.39 12.67 18.52
CA ALA A 278 -0.07 12.63 18.37
C ALA A 278 -0.80 13.56 19.35
N PHE A 279 -0.37 13.60 20.61
CA PHE A 279 -0.98 14.47 21.60
C PHE A 279 -0.54 15.93 21.44
N ALA A 280 0.71 16.19 21.08
CA ALA A 280 1.18 17.54 20.74
C ALA A 280 0.41 18.15 19.57
N ALA A 281 0.01 17.34 18.58
CA ALA A 281 -0.80 17.79 17.43
C ALA A 281 -2.17 18.38 17.83
N VAL A 282 -2.65 18.05 19.03
CA VAL A 282 -3.90 18.58 19.60
C VAL A 282 -3.67 19.49 20.81
N GLY A 283 -2.43 19.95 21.03
CA GLY A 283 -2.07 20.88 22.09
C GLY A 283 -2.07 20.27 23.48
N ARG A 284 -1.80 18.96 23.61
CA ARG A 284 -1.76 18.20 24.87
C ARG A 284 -0.37 17.61 25.11
N ASP A 285 -0.02 17.44 26.40
CA ASP A 285 1.25 16.87 26.86
C ASP A 285 1.07 15.65 27.82
N ASP A 286 -0.17 15.23 28.02
CA ASP A 286 -0.56 14.16 28.94
C ASP A 286 -0.73 12.78 28.23
N ALA A 287 0.02 12.53 27.16
CA ALA A 287 -0.10 11.34 26.34
C ALA A 287 -0.06 10.01 27.14
N LEU A 288 0.80 9.93 28.16
CA LEU A 288 0.98 8.72 28.98
C LEU A 288 -0.23 8.44 29.89
N ASP A 289 -1.05 9.45 30.24
CA ASP A 289 -2.28 9.26 31.01
C ASP A 289 -3.37 8.54 30.21
N HIS A 290 -3.15 8.39 28.91
CA HIS A 290 -4.03 7.72 27.96
C HIS A 290 -3.50 6.36 27.50
N VAL A 291 -2.51 5.79 28.22
CA VAL A 291 -1.92 4.49 27.88
C VAL A 291 -2.22 3.47 28.99
N ASP A 292 -2.81 2.36 28.60
CA ASP A 292 -2.91 1.18 29.45
C ASP A 292 -1.75 0.25 29.11
N MET A 293 -0.73 0.21 29.99
CA MET A 293 0.43 -0.66 29.79
C MET A 293 0.03 -2.13 30.02
N VAL A 294 0.20 -2.96 28.99
CA VAL A 294 -0.09 -4.40 29.04
C VAL A 294 1.18 -5.19 28.82
N PRO A 295 1.84 -5.66 29.92
CA PRO A 295 3.08 -6.43 29.81
C PRO A 295 2.88 -7.68 28.94
N GLY A 296 3.82 -7.93 28.02
CA GLY A 296 3.79 -9.12 27.15
C GLY A 296 2.79 -9.05 25.99
N MET A 297 2.11 -7.93 25.77
CA MET A 297 1.21 -7.74 24.62
C MET A 297 1.92 -7.92 23.27
N TRP A 298 3.21 -7.63 23.22
CA TRP A 298 4.12 -7.89 22.11
C TRP A 298 5.34 -8.62 22.65
N SER A 299 5.58 -9.85 22.20
CA SER A 299 6.70 -10.66 22.72
C SER A 299 8.05 -10.12 22.24
N ALA A 300 9.10 -10.45 23.00
CA ALA A 300 10.49 -10.08 22.72
C ALA A 300 11.02 -10.45 21.31
N THR A 301 10.30 -11.27 20.54
CA THR A 301 10.61 -11.61 19.15
C THR A 301 10.38 -10.46 18.16
N GLN A 302 9.86 -9.31 18.60
CA GLN A 302 9.64 -8.10 17.78
C GLN A 302 10.58 -6.94 18.20
N ALA A 303 11.61 -7.23 18.99
CA ALA A 303 12.44 -6.20 19.65
C ALA A 303 13.47 -5.51 18.74
N ALA A 304 13.79 -6.02 17.53
CA ALA A 304 14.74 -5.33 16.67
C ALA A 304 14.12 -4.09 16.02
N ALA A 305 14.88 -3.01 15.93
CA ALA A 305 14.57 -1.86 15.11
C ALA A 305 14.57 -2.28 13.63
N LEU A 306 13.45 -2.14 12.95
CA LEU A 306 13.41 -2.32 11.49
C LEU A 306 13.65 -0.95 10.86
N LEU A 307 14.87 -0.72 10.40
CA LEU A 307 15.33 0.51 9.74
C LEU A 307 15.57 0.23 8.26
N ALA A 308 14.91 0.98 7.38
CA ALA A 308 15.10 0.86 5.93
C ALA A 308 16.42 1.48 5.47
N ASP A 309 17.04 0.88 4.44
CA ASP A 309 18.01 1.55 3.59
C ASP A 309 17.39 1.81 2.20
N PRO A 310 16.77 2.98 1.96
CA PRO A 310 16.11 3.29 0.71
C PRO A 310 17.07 3.89 -0.36
N VAL A 311 18.38 3.75 -0.20
CA VAL A 311 19.37 4.37 -1.07
C VAL A 311 19.21 3.94 -2.53
N LYS A 312 18.88 2.67 -2.80
CA LYS A 312 18.62 2.17 -4.16
C LYS A 312 17.39 2.86 -4.79
N ALA A 313 16.29 2.96 -4.06
CA ALA A 313 15.09 3.63 -4.55
C ALA A 313 15.36 5.12 -4.84
N ALA A 314 16.16 5.79 -4.00
CA ALA A 314 16.54 7.17 -4.22
C ALA A 314 17.41 7.35 -5.47
N ARG A 315 18.33 6.42 -5.73
CA ARG A 315 19.25 6.49 -6.86
C ARG A 315 18.60 6.15 -8.20
N GLU A 316 17.75 5.11 -8.22
CA GLU A 316 17.26 4.53 -9.47
C GLU A 316 15.85 4.98 -9.84
N LEU A 317 15.02 5.28 -8.84
CA LEU A 317 13.64 5.72 -9.03
C LEU A 317 13.45 7.23 -8.82
N ASP A 318 14.53 7.95 -8.43
CA ASP A 318 14.46 9.37 -7.99
C ASP A 318 13.39 9.57 -6.89
N TRP A 319 13.25 8.55 -6.02
CA TRP A 319 12.22 8.55 -4.98
C TRP A 319 12.81 8.66 -3.59
N LYS A 320 12.17 9.52 -2.78
CA LYS A 320 12.41 9.64 -1.33
C LYS A 320 11.08 9.89 -0.64
N ALA A 321 10.95 9.40 0.59
CA ALA A 321 9.82 9.78 1.44
C ALA A 321 9.83 11.31 1.66
N GLY A 322 8.74 11.97 1.30
CA GLY A 322 8.61 13.43 1.38
C GLY A 322 7.95 13.89 2.68
N THR A 323 7.07 13.07 3.25
CA THR A 323 6.29 13.41 4.44
C THR A 323 7.05 13.04 5.70
N GLY A 324 7.30 14.02 6.59
CA GLY A 324 7.93 13.79 7.87
C GLY A 324 7.04 13.04 8.86
N PHE A 325 7.66 12.28 9.79
CA PHE A 325 6.94 11.50 10.79
C PHE A 325 5.93 12.33 11.60
N ALA A 326 6.34 13.49 12.09
CA ALA A 326 5.46 14.36 12.87
C ALA A 326 4.27 14.89 12.06
N GLU A 327 4.49 15.22 10.79
CA GLU A 327 3.45 15.67 9.86
C GLU A 327 2.44 14.55 9.59
N LEU A 328 2.93 13.34 9.31
CA LEU A 328 2.09 12.15 9.10
C LEU A 328 1.16 11.89 10.28
N ILE A 329 1.72 11.84 11.49
CA ILE A 329 0.93 11.55 12.70
C ILE A 329 -0.06 12.68 12.99
N ALA A 330 0.36 13.95 12.82
CA ALA A 330 -0.53 15.10 12.99
C ALA A 330 -1.70 15.07 11.99
N ASP A 331 -1.46 14.69 10.72
CA ASP A 331 -2.54 14.57 9.72
C ASP A 331 -3.53 13.45 10.08
N MET A 332 -3.05 12.30 10.55
CA MET A 332 -3.89 11.20 11.04
C MET A 332 -4.81 11.68 12.17
N VAL A 333 -4.26 12.36 13.18
CA VAL A 333 -5.01 12.90 14.30
C VAL A 333 -6.01 13.96 13.83
N ALA A 334 -5.60 14.90 12.97
CA ALA A 334 -6.46 15.96 12.46
C ALA A 334 -7.67 15.42 11.68
N VAL A 335 -7.48 14.33 10.91
CA VAL A 335 -8.59 13.67 10.22
C VAL A 335 -9.53 13.00 11.21
N ASP A 336 -9.02 12.35 12.24
CA ASP A 336 -9.86 11.73 13.27
C ASP A 336 -10.62 12.78 14.11
N VAL A 337 -10.03 13.93 14.43
CA VAL A 337 -10.74 15.07 15.04
C VAL A 337 -11.89 15.51 14.13
N ARG A 338 -11.65 15.66 12.82
CA ARG A 338 -12.72 16.03 11.87
C ARG A 338 -13.84 14.99 11.81
N ARG A 339 -13.51 13.69 11.83
CA ARG A 339 -14.49 12.60 11.90
C ARG A 339 -15.39 12.70 13.13
N ILE A 340 -14.78 12.98 14.28
CA ILE A 340 -15.50 13.10 15.55
C ILE A 340 -16.38 14.37 15.56
N THR A 341 -15.82 15.52 15.19
CA THR A 341 -16.51 16.82 15.31
C THR A 341 -17.59 17.04 14.26
N SER A 342 -17.40 16.51 13.03
CA SER A 342 -18.39 16.63 11.96
C SER A 342 -19.43 15.49 11.96
N GLY A 343 -19.15 14.37 12.63
CA GLY A 343 -19.96 13.15 12.53
C GLY A 343 -19.83 12.44 11.17
N LEU A 344 -19.00 12.94 10.24
CA LEU A 344 -18.76 12.31 8.93
C LEU A 344 -17.61 11.31 9.05
N ALA A 345 -17.93 10.03 8.98
CA ALA A 345 -16.91 8.98 9.04
C ALA A 345 -15.90 9.06 7.89
N GLU A 346 -16.39 9.37 6.68
CA GLU A 346 -15.55 9.43 5.47
C GLU A 346 -15.94 10.62 4.59
N SER A 347 -14.94 11.28 4.03
CA SER A 347 -15.09 12.42 3.11
C SER A 347 -13.91 12.46 2.14
N GLU A 348 -14.15 12.75 0.86
CA GLU A 348 -13.10 12.88 -0.16
C GLU A 348 -11.97 13.84 0.29
N SER A 349 -12.31 14.85 1.10
CA SER A 349 -11.35 15.82 1.66
C SER A 349 -10.33 15.22 2.64
N TYR A 350 -10.52 13.98 3.08
CA TYR A 350 -9.56 13.27 3.95
C TYR A 350 -8.43 12.62 3.18
N LEU A 351 -8.59 12.37 1.89
CA LEU A 351 -7.55 11.87 0.99
C LEU A 351 -6.78 13.07 0.41
N ARG A 352 -5.70 13.47 1.05
CA ARG A 352 -4.84 14.58 0.61
C ARG A 352 -3.60 14.10 -0.12
#